data_e460ac39606c8136c220b79ed6c52944
#
_entry.id   e460ac39606c8136c220b79ed6c52944
#
_cell.length_a   1.000
_cell.length_b   1.000
_cell.length_c   1.000
_cell.angle_alpha   90.00
_cell.angle_beta   90.00
_cell.angle_gamma   90.00
#
_symmetry.space_group_name_H-M   'P 1'
#
loop_
_entity.id
_entity.type
_entity.pdbx_description
1 polymer ?
#
loop_
_entity_poly.entity_id
_entity_poly.type
_entity_poly.pdbx_seq_one_letter_code
_entity_poly.pdbx_strand_id
1 'polypeptide(L)'
;FGAVNTVLQNLGIIDTPIAFMKSSDHVWFTQWLWLTWKNAGWAAIMYLAAITGIDEQMLEAARVDGATRMKIIWHITIPCILPTYFVIVMLNLANFLSNGMEQYYVFQNAFNTKYIEVLDLYVYNMAMSSTGAYPLSTAISILKSVVSVALLVISNTASKLIRGEGFI
;
A
#
# COMPACT_ATOMS: atom_id res chain seq x y z
N PHE A 1 7.65 25.98 9.41
CA PHE A 1 6.36 25.30 9.39
C PHE A 1 5.99 24.98 7.95
N GLY A 2 5.47 23.77 7.67
CA GLY A 2 5.22 23.32 6.30
C GLY A 2 4.00 24.00 5.65
N ALA A 3 3.90 23.92 4.31
CA ALA A 3 2.83 24.52 3.51
C ALA A 3 1.41 24.21 4.00
N VAL A 4 1.19 23.01 4.53
CA VAL A 4 -0.11 22.58 5.09
C VAL A 4 -0.52 23.48 6.27
N ASN A 5 0.38 23.75 7.21
CA ASN A 5 0.09 24.65 8.34
C ASN A 5 -0.22 26.08 7.86
N THR A 6 0.53 26.57 6.88
CA THR A 6 0.30 27.92 6.32
C THR A 6 -1.10 28.01 5.69
N VAL A 7 -1.51 27.02 4.94
CA VAL A 7 -2.86 26.98 4.33
C VAL A 7 -3.94 26.90 5.41
N LEU A 8 -3.78 26.01 6.39
CA LEU A 8 -4.78 25.86 7.48
C LEU A 8 -4.90 27.13 8.35
N GLN A 9 -3.80 27.83 8.62
CA GLN A 9 -3.82 29.11 9.33
C GLN A 9 -4.47 30.22 8.50
N ASN A 10 -4.16 30.31 7.19
CA ASN A 10 -4.78 31.28 6.31
C ASN A 10 -6.30 31.08 6.13
N LEU A 11 -6.76 29.82 6.22
CA LEU A 11 -8.18 29.48 6.20
C LEU A 11 -8.88 29.66 7.57
N GLY A 12 -8.15 30.05 8.61
CA GLY A 12 -8.70 30.23 9.96
C GLY A 12 -9.12 28.92 10.64
N ILE A 13 -8.63 27.77 10.16
CA ILE A 13 -8.97 26.44 10.72
C ILE A 13 -8.16 26.15 11.98
N ILE A 14 -6.92 26.65 12.05
CA ILE A 14 -6.03 26.48 13.18
C ILE A 14 -5.35 27.81 13.57
N ASP A 15 -5.25 28.09 14.86
CA ASP A 15 -4.58 29.28 15.37
C ASP A 15 -3.07 29.06 15.55
N THR A 16 -2.68 27.84 15.91
CA THR A 16 -1.28 27.46 16.14
C THR A 16 -0.86 26.34 15.18
N PRO A 17 0.38 26.36 14.68
CA PRO A 17 0.85 25.34 13.74
C PRO A 17 0.92 23.97 14.43
N ILE A 18 0.34 22.97 13.79
CA ILE A 18 0.31 21.59 14.24
C ILE A 18 1.63 20.89 13.84
N ALA A 19 2.24 20.24 14.80
CA ALA A 19 3.45 19.46 14.57
C ALA A 19 3.08 18.01 14.18
N PHE A 20 2.54 17.80 12.97
CA PHE A 20 2.01 16.52 12.45
C PHE A 20 2.95 15.34 12.63
N MET A 21 4.26 15.57 12.65
CA MET A 21 5.28 14.51 12.70
C MET A 21 5.99 14.41 14.05
N LYS A 22 5.70 15.32 15.00
CA LYS A 22 6.29 15.27 16.35
C LYS A 22 5.38 14.59 17.36
N SER A 23 4.07 14.64 17.15
CA SER A 23 3.08 14.09 18.08
C SER A 23 2.91 12.59 17.82
N SER A 24 2.93 11.79 18.88
CA SER A 24 2.64 10.35 18.82
C SER A 24 1.24 10.05 18.33
N ASP A 25 0.29 10.94 18.62
CA ASP A 25 -1.14 10.67 18.44
C ASP A 25 -1.60 10.69 16.99
N HIS A 26 -0.89 11.44 16.12
CA HIS A 26 -1.28 11.62 14.72
C HIS A 26 -0.25 11.06 13.74
N VAL A 27 0.89 10.56 14.21
CA VAL A 27 1.98 10.08 13.34
C VAL A 27 1.52 8.97 12.40
N TRP A 28 0.81 7.96 12.89
CA TRP A 28 0.35 6.84 12.06
C TRP A 28 -0.69 7.27 11.02
N PHE A 29 -1.62 8.14 11.39
CA PHE A 29 -2.59 8.69 10.45
C PHE A 29 -1.92 9.49 9.35
N THR A 30 -0.94 10.34 9.72
CA THR A 30 -0.17 11.13 8.76
C THR A 30 0.65 10.23 7.82
N GLN A 31 1.32 9.20 8.35
CA GLN A 31 2.06 8.23 7.54
C GLN A 31 1.14 7.46 6.59
N TRP A 32 -0.03 7.01 7.06
CA TRP A 32 -1.02 6.34 6.23
C TRP A 32 -1.52 7.24 5.09
N LEU A 33 -1.82 8.50 5.37
CA LEU A 33 -2.27 9.46 4.37
C LEU A 33 -1.21 9.71 3.29
N TRP A 34 0.04 9.89 3.68
CA TRP A 34 1.16 10.06 2.76
C TRP A 34 1.41 8.80 1.92
N LEU A 35 1.35 7.63 2.54
CA LEU A 35 1.53 6.35 1.85
C LEU A 35 0.43 6.13 0.82
N THR A 36 -0.81 6.41 1.18
CA THR A 36 -1.97 6.30 0.29
C THR A 36 -1.83 7.26 -0.89
N TRP A 37 -1.49 8.52 -0.63
CA TRP A 37 -1.24 9.51 -1.68
C TRP A 37 -0.13 9.07 -2.64
N LYS A 38 1.01 8.62 -2.11
CA LYS A 38 2.16 8.16 -2.89
C LYS A 38 1.80 6.99 -3.81
N ASN A 39 1.03 6.02 -3.32
CA ASN A 39 0.75 4.77 -4.04
C ASN A 39 -0.53 4.82 -4.89
N ALA A 40 -1.42 5.80 -4.66
CA ALA A 40 -2.71 5.89 -5.36
C ALA A 40 -2.55 5.97 -6.88
N GLY A 41 -1.58 6.75 -7.37
CA GLY A 41 -1.32 6.89 -8.81
C GLY A 41 -0.89 5.59 -9.47
N TRP A 42 -0.01 4.83 -8.83
CA TRP A 42 0.44 3.54 -9.34
C TRP A 42 -0.69 2.51 -9.38
N ALA A 43 -1.45 2.41 -8.30
CA ALA A 43 -2.62 1.53 -8.25
C ALA A 43 -3.67 1.90 -9.32
N ALA A 44 -3.93 3.19 -9.52
CA ALA A 44 -4.86 3.66 -10.54
C ALA A 44 -4.43 3.24 -11.96
N ILE A 45 -3.14 3.30 -12.31
CA ILE A 45 -2.63 2.86 -13.61
C ILE A 45 -2.90 1.37 -13.82
N MET A 46 -2.67 0.53 -12.82
CA MET A 46 -2.92 -0.91 -12.92
C MET A 46 -4.40 -1.23 -13.20
N TYR A 47 -5.32 -0.55 -12.51
CA TYR A 47 -6.75 -0.73 -12.76
C TYR A 47 -7.21 -0.14 -14.08
N LEU A 48 -6.66 1.00 -14.51
CA LEU A 48 -6.95 1.57 -15.83
C LEU A 48 -6.51 0.61 -16.94
N ALA A 49 -5.32 0.02 -16.83
CA ALA A 49 -4.86 -0.98 -17.79
C ALA A 49 -5.78 -2.20 -17.85
N ALA A 50 -6.27 -2.68 -16.69
CA ALA A 50 -7.21 -3.79 -16.67
C ALA A 50 -8.57 -3.44 -17.31
N ILE A 51 -9.07 -2.21 -17.09
CA ILE A 51 -10.33 -1.73 -17.66
C ILE A 51 -10.21 -1.58 -19.19
N THR A 52 -9.11 -1.01 -19.68
CA THR A 52 -8.87 -0.85 -21.13
C THR A 52 -8.65 -2.16 -21.85
N GLY A 53 -8.33 -3.24 -21.13
CA GLY A 53 -8.22 -4.59 -21.67
C GLY A 53 -9.55 -5.33 -21.82
N ILE A 54 -10.67 -4.75 -21.38
CA ILE A 54 -12.00 -5.36 -21.54
C ILE A 54 -12.42 -5.28 -23.01
N ASP A 55 -12.96 -6.39 -23.55
CA ASP A 55 -13.46 -6.44 -24.92
C ASP A 55 -14.58 -5.41 -25.14
N GLU A 56 -14.36 -4.52 -26.10
CA GLU A 56 -15.31 -3.46 -26.44
C GLU A 56 -16.63 -4.02 -26.97
N GLN A 57 -16.60 -5.14 -27.69
CA GLN A 57 -17.79 -5.80 -28.22
C GLN A 57 -18.75 -6.22 -27.09
N MET A 58 -18.21 -6.67 -25.97
CA MET A 58 -19.01 -7.02 -24.79
C MET A 58 -19.71 -5.78 -24.19
N LEU A 59 -19.03 -4.64 -24.18
CA LEU A 59 -19.59 -3.38 -23.68
C LEU A 59 -20.65 -2.83 -24.65
N GLU A 60 -20.43 -2.95 -25.95
CA GLU A 60 -21.40 -2.54 -27.00
C GLU A 60 -22.63 -3.41 -26.98
N ALA A 61 -22.51 -4.73 -26.91
CA ALA A 61 -23.64 -5.64 -26.78
C ALA A 61 -24.52 -5.30 -25.58
N ALA A 62 -23.92 -5.05 -24.42
CA ALA A 62 -24.66 -4.66 -23.23
C ALA A 62 -25.40 -3.32 -23.40
N ARG A 63 -24.85 -2.36 -24.17
CA ARG A 63 -25.52 -1.11 -24.48
C ARG A 63 -26.71 -1.31 -25.39
N VAL A 64 -26.60 -2.18 -26.41
CA VAL A 64 -27.71 -2.55 -27.30
C VAL A 64 -28.84 -3.22 -26.53
N ASP A 65 -28.50 -4.06 -25.53
CA ASP A 65 -29.46 -4.68 -24.61
C ASP A 65 -30.11 -3.69 -23.62
N GLY A 66 -29.78 -2.40 -23.72
CA GLY A 66 -30.36 -1.34 -22.86
C GLY A 66 -29.80 -1.33 -21.43
N ALA A 67 -28.63 -1.91 -21.20
CA ALA A 67 -27.99 -1.86 -19.87
C ALA A 67 -27.55 -0.44 -19.51
N THR A 68 -27.94 0.00 -18.33
CA THR A 68 -27.46 1.28 -17.77
C THR A 68 -25.98 1.21 -17.41
N ARG A 69 -25.29 2.37 -17.32
CA ARG A 69 -23.87 2.44 -16.93
C ARG A 69 -23.56 1.66 -15.63
N MET A 70 -24.43 1.76 -14.64
CA MET A 70 -24.24 1.04 -13.37
C MET A 70 -24.37 -0.48 -13.55
N LYS A 71 -25.27 -0.96 -14.39
CA LYS A 71 -25.39 -2.40 -14.69
C LYS A 71 -24.13 -2.90 -15.38
N ILE A 72 -23.60 -2.16 -16.37
CA ILE A 72 -22.35 -2.50 -17.06
C ILE A 72 -21.18 -2.58 -16.05
N ILE A 73 -21.05 -1.60 -15.15
CA ILE A 73 -19.97 -1.61 -14.15
C ILE A 73 -20.07 -2.85 -13.26
N TRP A 74 -21.25 -3.15 -12.71
CA TRP A 74 -21.39 -4.24 -11.74
C TRP A 74 -21.33 -5.64 -12.36
N HIS A 75 -21.81 -5.83 -13.60
CA HIS A 75 -21.95 -7.15 -14.21
C HIS A 75 -20.87 -7.47 -15.25
N ILE A 76 -20.18 -6.46 -15.76
CA ILE A 76 -19.12 -6.65 -16.76
C ILE A 76 -17.78 -6.14 -16.23
N THR A 77 -17.68 -4.83 -15.93
CA THR A 77 -16.40 -4.22 -15.58
C THR A 77 -15.80 -4.84 -14.33
N ILE A 78 -16.55 -4.88 -13.22
CA ILE A 78 -16.04 -5.43 -11.94
C ILE A 78 -15.62 -6.90 -12.09
N PRO A 79 -16.44 -7.82 -12.63
CA PRO A 79 -16.01 -9.19 -12.85
C PRO A 79 -14.77 -9.34 -13.73
N CYS A 80 -14.64 -8.53 -14.80
CA CYS A 80 -13.49 -8.59 -15.70
C CYS A 80 -12.19 -8.11 -15.04
N ILE A 81 -12.24 -7.12 -14.14
CA ILE A 81 -11.05 -6.63 -13.43
C ILE A 81 -10.73 -7.41 -12.14
N LEU A 82 -11.65 -8.26 -11.68
CA LEU A 82 -11.49 -9.04 -10.45
C LEU A 82 -10.21 -9.89 -10.42
N PRO A 83 -9.79 -10.57 -11.51
CA PRO A 83 -8.49 -11.25 -11.57
C PRO A 83 -7.32 -10.32 -11.23
N THR A 84 -7.27 -9.15 -11.86
CA THR A 84 -6.22 -8.15 -11.62
C THR A 84 -6.24 -7.66 -10.16
N TYR A 85 -7.42 -7.42 -9.59
CA TYR A 85 -7.55 -7.07 -8.18
C TYR A 85 -6.93 -8.13 -7.27
N PHE A 86 -7.21 -9.41 -7.50
CA PHE A 86 -6.62 -10.49 -6.68
C PHE A 86 -5.10 -10.57 -6.84
N VAL A 87 -4.55 -10.38 -8.04
CA VAL A 87 -3.10 -10.32 -8.25
C VAL A 87 -2.48 -9.19 -7.42
N ILE A 88 -3.07 -7.99 -7.45
CA ILE A 88 -2.59 -6.84 -6.67
C ILE A 88 -2.66 -7.13 -5.17
N VAL A 89 -3.75 -7.72 -4.69
CA VAL A 89 -3.89 -8.11 -3.28
C VAL A 89 -2.82 -9.13 -2.88
N MET A 90 -2.55 -10.13 -3.71
CA MET A 90 -1.51 -11.13 -3.43
C MET A 90 -0.11 -10.51 -3.39
N LEU A 91 0.20 -9.60 -4.32
CA LEU A 91 1.47 -8.87 -4.30
C LEU A 91 1.61 -8.01 -3.05
N ASN A 92 0.54 -7.36 -2.61
CA ASN A 92 0.53 -6.60 -1.36
C ASN A 92 0.72 -7.51 -0.14
N LEU A 93 0.11 -8.69 -0.12
CA LEU A 93 0.33 -9.68 0.96
C LEU A 93 1.75 -10.21 0.98
N ALA A 94 2.34 -10.50 -0.18
CA ALA A 94 3.75 -10.92 -0.27
C ALA A 94 4.71 -9.84 0.27
N ASN A 95 4.38 -8.56 0.02
CA ASN A 95 5.15 -7.42 0.48
C ASN A 95 4.69 -6.86 1.84
N PHE A 96 3.81 -7.56 2.56
CA PHE A 96 3.21 -7.06 3.80
C PHE A 96 4.24 -6.65 4.86
N LEU A 97 5.36 -7.39 4.97
CA LEU A 97 6.46 -7.07 5.87
C LEU A 97 7.46 -6.06 5.30
N SER A 98 7.34 -5.70 4.01
CA SER A 98 8.21 -4.73 3.33
C SER A 98 7.52 -3.38 3.27
N ASN A 99 7.57 -2.63 4.38
CA ASN A 99 6.78 -1.41 4.58
C ASN A 99 7.39 -0.14 3.96
N GLY A 100 8.42 -0.27 3.10
CA GLY A 100 9.04 0.90 2.46
C GLY A 100 9.81 1.76 3.46
N MET A 101 10.93 1.24 3.96
CA MET A 101 11.83 1.90 4.91
C MET A 101 12.09 3.38 4.59
N GLU A 102 12.23 3.71 3.30
CA GLU A 102 12.60 5.05 2.82
C GLU A 102 11.71 6.16 3.39
N GLN A 103 10.39 5.94 3.40
CA GLN A 103 9.45 6.93 3.91
C GLN A 103 9.63 7.14 5.41
N TYR A 104 9.72 6.07 6.17
CA TYR A 104 9.87 6.14 7.62
C TYR A 104 11.23 6.67 8.02
N TYR A 105 12.28 6.36 7.26
CA TYR A 105 13.63 6.89 7.45
C TYR A 105 13.67 8.41 7.27
N VAL A 106 13.04 8.95 6.23
CA VAL A 106 13.00 10.40 5.96
C VAL A 106 12.20 11.15 7.03
N PHE A 107 11.13 10.54 7.51
CA PHE A 107 10.24 11.18 8.48
C PHE A 107 10.61 10.92 9.95
N GLN A 108 11.59 10.05 10.22
CA GLN A 108 12.04 9.82 11.60
C GLN A 108 12.72 11.05 12.19
N ASN A 109 12.45 11.30 13.45
CA ASN A 109 13.13 12.31 14.25
C ASN A 109 13.20 11.86 15.72
N ALA A 110 13.99 12.55 16.55
CA ALA A 110 14.22 12.18 17.94
C ALA A 110 12.94 12.02 18.79
N PHE A 111 11.83 12.64 18.39
CA PHE A 111 10.56 12.60 19.12
C PHE A 111 9.62 11.48 18.68
N ASN A 112 9.72 11.05 17.42
CA ASN A 112 8.76 10.10 16.82
C ASN A 112 9.36 8.74 16.47
N THR A 113 10.68 8.56 16.44
CA THR A 113 11.37 7.32 16.07
C THR A 113 10.76 6.10 16.74
N LYS A 114 10.52 6.17 18.05
CA LYS A 114 9.92 5.07 18.81
C LYS A 114 8.52 4.65 18.34
N TYR A 115 7.78 5.54 17.69
CA TYR A 115 6.40 5.31 17.26
C TYR A 115 6.29 4.91 15.79
N ILE A 116 7.25 5.32 14.95
CA ILE A 116 7.22 5.04 13.50
C ILE A 116 8.22 3.96 13.07
N GLU A 117 8.94 3.36 14.00
CA GLU A 117 9.94 2.35 13.70
C GLU A 117 9.28 1.06 13.21
N VAL A 118 9.21 0.91 11.89
CA VAL A 118 8.79 -0.33 11.23
C VAL A 118 9.96 -1.32 11.19
N LEU A 119 9.65 -2.60 10.94
CA LEU A 119 10.65 -3.67 10.96
C LEU A 119 11.89 -3.36 10.09
N ASP A 120 11.67 -2.84 8.88
CA ASP A 120 12.76 -2.50 7.95
C ASP A 120 13.65 -1.38 8.48
N LEU A 121 13.04 -0.36 9.09
CA LEU A 121 13.77 0.74 9.70
C LEU A 121 14.54 0.27 10.94
N TYR A 122 13.93 -0.58 11.75
CA TYR A 122 14.58 -1.19 12.91
C TYR A 122 15.83 -2.00 12.50
N VAL A 123 15.71 -2.86 11.48
CA VAL A 123 16.83 -3.65 10.96
C VAL A 123 17.94 -2.75 10.43
N TYR A 124 17.59 -1.70 9.71
CA TYR A 124 18.53 -0.70 9.21
C TYR A 124 19.24 0.04 10.35
N ASN A 125 18.50 0.57 11.31
CA ASN A 125 19.06 1.29 12.45
C ASN A 125 20.00 0.38 13.29
N MET A 126 19.62 -0.90 13.46
CA MET A 126 20.44 -1.90 14.12
C MET A 126 21.76 -2.17 13.37
N ALA A 127 21.71 -2.31 12.05
CA ALA A 127 22.88 -2.53 11.24
C ALA A 127 23.81 -1.29 11.22
N MET A 128 23.25 -0.08 11.20
CA MET A 128 24.00 1.17 11.16
C MET A 128 24.37 1.71 12.56
N SER A 129 23.97 1.04 13.62
CA SER A 129 24.35 1.43 14.97
C SER A 129 25.86 1.26 15.21
N SER A 130 26.39 2.01 16.18
CA SER A 130 27.82 1.94 16.57
C SER A 130 28.27 0.54 16.99
N THR A 131 27.35 -0.31 17.41
CA THR A 131 27.60 -1.72 17.79
C THR A 131 27.63 -2.67 16.60
N GLY A 132 27.18 -2.22 15.41
CA GLY A 132 27.23 -2.96 14.15
C GLY A 132 26.65 -4.37 14.23
N ALA A 133 25.43 -4.54 14.72
CA ALA A 133 24.81 -5.85 14.91
C ALA A 133 24.39 -6.52 13.56
N TYR A 134 25.34 -6.58 12.62
CA TYR A 134 25.12 -7.17 11.28
C TYR A 134 24.59 -8.61 11.30
N PRO A 135 25.11 -9.52 12.16
CA PRO A 135 24.59 -10.89 12.17
C PRO A 135 23.11 -10.95 12.52
N LEU A 136 22.69 -10.16 13.52
CA LEU A 136 21.30 -10.15 13.97
C LEU A 136 20.38 -9.47 12.93
N SER A 137 20.80 -8.35 12.36
CA SER A 137 20.02 -7.66 11.31
C SER A 137 19.86 -8.55 10.07
N THR A 138 20.88 -9.29 9.69
CA THR A 138 20.82 -10.26 8.59
C THR A 138 19.87 -11.41 8.92
N ALA A 139 19.92 -11.96 10.13
CA ALA A 139 19.03 -13.04 10.55
C ALA A 139 17.54 -12.60 10.50
N ILE A 140 17.23 -11.40 10.97
CA ILE A 140 15.88 -10.83 10.91
C ILE A 140 15.44 -10.63 9.46
N SER A 141 16.31 -10.16 8.57
CA SER A 141 16.03 -9.97 7.15
C SER A 141 15.73 -11.30 6.43
N ILE A 142 16.47 -12.35 6.75
CA ILE A 142 16.23 -13.71 6.22
C ILE A 142 14.87 -14.22 6.72
N LEU A 143 14.61 -14.12 8.03
CA LEU A 143 13.33 -14.52 8.60
C LEU A 143 12.16 -13.81 7.93
N LYS A 144 12.27 -12.49 7.73
CA LYS A 144 11.29 -11.69 6.99
C LYS A 144 11.04 -12.24 5.59
N SER A 145 12.11 -12.57 4.85
CA SER A 145 11.99 -13.12 3.50
C SER A 145 11.28 -14.48 3.49
N VAL A 146 11.60 -15.36 4.43
CA VAL A 146 10.90 -16.65 4.60
C VAL A 146 9.42 -16.47 4.87
N VAL A 147 9.06 -15.55 5.76
CA VAL A 147 7.65 -15.25 6.06
C VAL A 147 6.94 -14.66 4.84
N SER A 148 7.57 -13.77 4.08
CA SER A 148 6.99 -13.20 2.86
C SER A 148 6.72 -14.27 1.80
N VAL A 149 7.64 -15.20 1.59
CA VAL A 149 7.45 -16.35 0.68
C VAL A 149 6.33 -17.26 1.18
N ALA A 150 6.29 -17.56 2.48
CA ALA A 150 5.21 -18.37 3.06
C ALA A 150 3.84 -17.72 2.86
N LEU A 151 3.72 -16.41 3.09
CA LEU A 151 2.48 -15.65 2.85
C LEU A 151 2.06 -15.70 1.37
N LEU A 152 3.01 -15.59 0.45
CA LEU A 152 2.74 -15.69 -0.99
C LEU A 152 2.20 -17.08 -1.35
N VAL A 153 2.83 -18.15 -0.89
CA VAL A 153 2.39 -19.54 -1.13
C VAL A 153 1.01 -19.79 -0.53
N ILE A 154 0.76 -19.34 0.71
CA ILE A 154 -0.54 -19.46 1.36
C ILE A 154 -1.62 -18.71 0.57
N SER A 155 -1.34 -17.47 0.17
CA SER A 155 -2.27 -16.65 -0.62
C SER A 155 -2.57 -17.28 -1.98
N ASN A 156 -1.57 -17.82 -2.68
CA ASN A 156 -1.75 -18.50 -3.95
C ASN A 156 -2.60 -19.78 -3.79
N THR A 157 -2.34 -20.55 -2.73
CA THR A 157 -3.12 -21.76 -2.43
C THR A 157 -4.57 -21.42 -2.08
N ALA A 158 -4.79 -20.38 -1.29
CA ALA A 158 -6.12 -19.89 -0.98
C ALA A 158 -6.85 -19.42 -2.25
N SER A 159 -6.18 -18.72 -3.16
CA SER A 159 -6.73 -18.32 -4.45
C SER A 159 -7.13 -19.51 -5.30
N LYS A 160 -6.29 -20.55 -5.37
CA LYS A 160 -6.62 -21.81 -6.08
C LYS A 160 -7.88 -22.47 -5.54
N LEU A 161 -8.03 -22.52 -4.21
CA LEU A 161 -9.20 -23.13 -3.58
C LEU A 161 -10.49 -22.35 -3.83
N ILE A 162 -10.43 -21.03 -3.91
CA ILE A 162 -11.62 -20.18 -4.07
C ILE A 162 -12.02 -20.04 -5.54
N ARG A 163 -11.08 -19.98 -6.47
CA ARG A 163 -11.30 -19.66 -7.88
C ARG A 163 -11.04 -20.82 -8.85
N GLY A 164 -10.44 -21.90 -8.37
CA GLY A 164 -10.01 -23.02 -9.21
C GLY A 164 -8.72 -22.74 -10.00
N GLU A 165 -8.22 -21.53 -10.00
CA GLU A 165 -7.00 -21.12 -10.73
C GLU A 165 -6.01 -20.45 -9.77
N GLY A 166 -4.75 -20.88 -9.81
CA GLY A 166 -3.64 -20.20 -9.16
C GLY A 166 -3.01 -19.19 -10.12
N PHE A 167 -2.26 -18.24 -9.56
CA PHE A 167 -1.54 -17.23 -10.34
C PHE A 167 -0.07 -17.61 -10.58
N ILE A 168 0.42 -18.60 -9.83
CA ILE A 168 1.77 -19.18 -9.95
C ILE A 168 1.64 -20.70 -10.00
#